data_340aa8c78d27b877f3330b55f87c9e9f
#
_entry.id   340aa8c78d27b877f3330b55f87c9e9f
#
_cell.length_a   1.000
_cell.length_b   1.000
_cell.length_c   1.000
_cell.angle_alpha   90.00
_cell.angle_beta   90.00
_cell.angle_gamma   90.00
#
_symmetry.space_group_name_H-M   'P 1'
#
loop_
_entity.id
_entity.type
_entity.pdbx_description
1 polymer ?
#
loop_
_entity_poly.entity_id
_entity_poly.type
_entity_poly.pdbx_seq_one_letter_code
_entity_poly.pdbx_strand_id
1 'polypeptide(L)'
;LIVGSDTYPPYIYLNNDGVPAGIDVEIATEAFRRMGYAARFETIDWEQKTNLVESGAIDCIWGCFSMDGREEVYRWAGPYMVSRQVAAVDADSSIRTLGDLAGKTIAVQSTGKPEEIFLSGSDPRIPQTVEVLSIENRSVQYALLSCGYVDAIAAHETGILQYMKDNSVEFRILEEPLLVTGLGIAFAKNDTRGLDS
;
A
#
# COMPACT_ATOMS: atom_id res chain seq x y z
N LEU A 1 1.14 -0.33 -22.34
CA LEU A 1 0.23 -0.72 -21.27
C LEU A 1 0.16 0.39 -20.23
N ILE A 2 -1.04 0.65 -19.71
CA ILE A 2 -1.28 1.68 -18.70
C ILE A 2 -1.27 1.03 -17.31
N VAL A 3 -0.33 1.47 -16.49
CA VAL A 3 -0.18 1.05 -15.09
C VAL A 3 -0.83 2.11 -14.19
N GLY A 4 -1.84 1.74 -13.43
CA GLY A 4 -2.49 2.60 -12.45
C GLY A 4 -1.95 2.36 -11.04
N SER A 5 -1.62 3.42 -10.33
CA SER A 5 -1.23 3.40 -8.92
C SER A 5 -1.51 4.74 -8.23
N ASP A 6 -1.54 4.73 -6.91
CA ASP A 6 -1.39 5.96 -6.12
C ASP A 6 0.11 6.33 -6.00
N THR A 7 0.40 7.44 -5.36
CA THR A 7 1.79 7.82 -5.04
C THR A 7 2.27 7.09 -3.80
N TYR A 8 3.24 6.21 -3.96
CA TYR A 8 3.78 5.40 -2.86
C TYR A 8 5.31 5.21 -2.93
N PRO A 9 6.12 6.18 -2.48
CA PRO A 9 7.56 5.98 -2.37
C PRO A 9 7.92 4.85 -1.38
N PRO A 10 8.94 4.04 -1.67
CA PRO A 10 9.85 4.07 -2.82
C PRO A 10 9.37 3.25 -4.03
N TYR A 11 8.13 2.76 -4.03
CA TYR A 11 7.62 1.86 -5.06
C TYR A 11 7.26 2.57 -6.35
N ILE A 12 6.41 3.59 -6.26
CA ILE A 12 5.98 4.41 -7.40
C ILE A 12 5.71 5.85 -6.96
N TYR A 13 6.32 6.81 -7.62
CA TYR A 13 6.17 8.25 -7.35
C TYR A 13 6.65 9.06 -8.55
N LEU A 14 6.38 10.35 -8.55
CA LEU A 14 6.99 11.28 -9.50
C LEU A 14 8.27 11.87 -8.88
N ASN A 15 9.36 11.84 -9.61
CA ASN A 15 10.60 12.48 -9.19
C ASN A 15 10.48 14.03 -9.31
N ASN A 16 11.56 14.76 -9.01
CA ASN A 16 11.57 16.22 -9.06
C ASN A 16 11.32 16.81 -10.45
N ASP A 17 11.50 16.02 -11.51
CA ASP A 17 11.24 16.41 -12.90
C ASP A 17 9.83 16.03 -13.36
N GLY A 18 9.00 15.48 -12.45
CA GLY A 18 7.65 15.01 -12.76
C GLY A 18 7.63 13.70 -13.54
N VAL A 19 8.73 12.95 -13.54
CA VAL A 19 8.83 11.67 -14.24
C VAL A 19 8.56 10.52 -13.27
N PRO A 20 7.77 9.50 -13.67
CA PRO A 20 7.57 8.30 -12.87
C PRO A 20 8.88 7.62 -12.49
N ALA A 21 9.05 7.29 -11.23
CA ALA A 21 10.23 6.67 -10.65
C ALA A 21 9.85 5.71 -9.52
N GLY A 22 10.77 4.83 -9.14
CA GLY A 22 10.62 3.89 -8.04
C GLY A 22 10.78 2.43 -8.48
N ILE A 23 10.78 1.56 -7.49
CA ILE A 23 11.03 0.11 -7.67
C ILE A 23 10.05 -0.50 -8.68
N ASP A 24 8.77 -0.23 -8.51
CA ASP A 24 7.73 -0.81 -9.36
C ASP A 24 7.73 -0.21 -10.77
N VAL A 25 8.13 1.06 -10.91
CA VAL A 25 8.30 1.70 -12.23
C VAL A 25 9.40 1.01 -13.03
N GLU A 26 10.56 0.73 -12.39
CA GLU A 26 11.69 0.06 -13.05
C GLU A 26 11.31 -1.37 -13.43
N ILE A 27 10.70 -2.12 -12.52
CA ILE A 27 10.29 -3.52 -12.76
C ILE A 27 9.24 -3.56 -13.88
N ALA A 28 8.19 -2.73 -13.81
CA ALA A 28 7.12 -2.71 -14.82
C ALA A 28 7.66 -2.31 -16.20
N THR A 29 8.53 -1.30 -16.26
CA THR A 29 9.13 -0.85 -17.51
C THR A 29 9.91 -1.97 -18.17
N GLU A 30 10.76 -2.68 -17.42
CA GLU A 30 11.59 -3.76 -17.95
C GLU A 30 10.75 -4.99 -18.30
N ALA A 31 9.76 -5.37 -17.46
CA ALA A 31 8.88 -6.50 -17.74
C ALA A 31 8.11 -6.27 -19.05
N PHE A 32 7.45 -5.14 -19.20
CA PHE A 32 6.67 -4.85 -20.41
C PHE A 32 7.55 -4.68 -21.64
N ARG A 33 8.76 -4.10 -21.50
CA ARG A 33 9.72 -4.04 -22.61
C ARG A 33 10.08 -5.43 -23.13
N ARG A 34 10.28 -6.41 -22.24
CA ARG A 34 10.57 -7.82 -22.65
C ARG A 34 9.38 -8.46 -23.36
N MET A 35 8.18 -8.07 -23.01
CA MET A 35 6.94 -8.53 -23.65
C MET A 35 6.62 -7.77 -24.96
N GLY A 36 7.43 -6.78 -25.36
CA GLY A 36 7.22 -5.96 -26.56
C GLY A 36 6.26 -4.78 -26.35
N TYR A 37 6.00 -4.40 -25.12
CA TYR A 37 5.14 -3.26 -24.78
C TYR A 37 5.93 -2.10 -24.16
N ALA A 38 5.36 -0.90 -24.24
CA ALA A 38 5.81 0.26 -23.46
C ALA A 38 4.89 0.45 -22.25
N ALA A 39 5.48 0.75 -21.08
CA ALA A 39 4.75 1.11 -19.88
C ALA A 39 4.43 2.61 -19.89
N ARG A 40 3.20 2.96 -19.49
CA ARG A 40 2.78 4.31 -19.16
C ARG A 40 2.19 4.29 -17.76
N PHE A 41 2.60 5.20 -16.91
CA PHE A 41 2.18 5.24 -15.52
C PHE A 41 1.17 6.37 -15.31
N GLU A 42 0.08 6.06 -14.63
CA GLU A 42 -0.96 7.02 -14.27
C GLU A 42 -1.20 7.00 -12.76
N THR A 43 -1.17 8.17 -12.16
CA THR A 43 -1.62 8.34 -10.78
C THR A 43 -3.14 8.33 -10.77
N ILE A 44 -3.71 7.39 -10.04
CA ILE A 44 -5.15 7.19 -9.95
C ILE A 44 -5.68 7.50 -8.54
N ASP A 45 -6.98 7.76 -8.46
CA ASP A 45 -7.71 7.64 -7.21
C ASP A 45 -7.71 6.17 -6.77
N TRP A 46 -7.07 5.87 -5.63
CA TRP A 46 -6.91 4.51 -5.16
C TRP A 46 -8.23 3.80 -4.86
N GLU A 47 -9.25 4.54 -4.47
CA GLU A 47 -10.58 3.98 -4.24
C GLU A 47 -11.23 3.48 -5.54
N GLN A 48 -10.86 4.06 -6.68
CA GLN A 48 -11.40 3.71 -7.99
C GLN A 48 -10.61 2.60 -8.72
N LYS A 49 -9.53 2.08 -8.13
CA LYS A 49 -8.62 1.13 -8.78
C LYS A 49 -9.32 -0.05 -9.45
N THR A 50 -10.30 -0.65 -8.78
CA THR A 50 -11.05 -1.81 -9.30
C THR A 50 -11.89 -1.43 -10.50
N ASN A 51 -12.64 -0.33 -10.40
CA ASN A 51 -13.48 0.16 -11.50
C ASN A 51 -12.63 0.53 -12.72
N LEU A 52 -11.47 1.14 -12.51
CA LEU A 52 -10.56 1.57 -13.59
C LEU A 52 -9.97 0.37 -14.34
N VAL A 53 -9.54 -0.68 -13.63
CA VAL A 53 -8.99 -1.87 -14.29
C VAL A 53 -10.08 -2.70 -14.96
N GLU A 54 -11.25 -2.82 -14.36
CA GLU A 54 -12.38 -3.56 -14.95
C GLU A 54 -12.96 -2.89 -16.20
N SER A 55 -12.99 -1.56 -16.22
CA SER A 55 -13.43 -0.79 -17.40
C SER A 55 -12.38 -0.71 -18.51
N GLY A 56 -11.14 -1.12 -18.25
CA GLY A 56 -10.03 -1.00 -19.18
C GLY A 56 -9.46 0.42 -19.30
N ALA A 57 -9.82 1.33 -18.39
CA ALA A 57 -9.22 2.67 -18.32
C ALA A 57 -7.72 2.58 -17.95
N ILE A 58 -7.34 1.58 -17.16
CA ILE A 58 -5.97 1.15 -16.93
C ILE A 58 -5.85 -0.34 -17.28
N ASP A 59 -4.66 -0.79 -17.70
CA ASP A 59 -4.42 -2.19 -18.04
C ASP A 59 -4.16 -3.05 -16.81
N CYS A 60 -3.50 -2.50 -15.80
CA CYS A 60 -3.23 -3.18 -14.54
C CYS A 60 -3.05 -2.20 -13.38
N ILE A 61 -3.20 -2.74 -12.17
CA ILE A 61 -2.86 -2.07 -10.90
C ILE A 61 -1.49 -2.60 -10.48
N TRP A 62 -0.51 -1.70 -10.35
CA TRP A 62 0.85 -2.06 -9.94
C TRP A 62 1.46 -0.94 -9.10
N GLY A 63 1.56 -1.15 -7.82
CA GLY A 63 2.08 -0.17 -6.86
C GLY A 63 2.00 -0.74 -5.45
N CYS A 64 2.93 -1.65 -5.10
CA CYS A 64 2.97 -2.29 -3.78
C CYS A 64 1.62 -2.91 -3.39
N PHE A 65 0.97 -3.64 -4.31
CA PHE A 65 -0.39 -4.13 -4.14
C PHE A 65 -0.41 -5.54 -3.55
N SER A 66 -0.92 -5.66 -2.31
CA SER A 66 -1.04 -6.94 -1.59
C SER A 66 -2.07 -7.86 -2.23
N MET A 67 -1.68 -9.12 -2.46
CA MET A 67 -2.53 -10.13 -3.09
C MET A 67 -3.53 -10.76 -2.10
N ASP A 68 -3.15 -10.91 -0.83
CA ASP A 68 -3.89 -11.65 0.18
C ASP A 68 -5.34 -11.20 0.32
N GLY A 69 -6.26 -12.16 0.25
CA GLY A 69 -7.70 -11.96 0.36
C GLY A 69 -8.35 -11.29 -0.85
N ARG A 70 -7.61 -11.15 -1.96
CA ARG A 70 -8.08 -10.53 -3.21
C ARG A 70 -7.92 -11.44 -4.43
N GLU A 71 -7.62 -12.71 -4.20
CA GLU A 71 -7.33 -13.72 -5.23
C GLU A 71 -8.53 -13.92 -6.17
N GLU A 72 -9.73 -13.80 -5.62
CA GLU A 72 -10.96 -13.93 -6.40
C GLU A 72 -11.44 -12.62 -7.06
N VAL A 73 -10.85 -11.48 -6.68
CA VAL A 73 -11.25 -10.16 -7.22
C VAL A 73 -10.53 -9.85 -8.53
N TYR A 74 -9.26 -10.21 -8.62
CA TYR A 74 -8.41 -9.89 -9.76
C TYR A 74 -7.81 -11.14 -10.39
N ARG A 75 -7.34 -11.01 -11.62
CA ARG A 75 -6.36 -11.91 -12.20
C ARG A 75 -4.97 -11.39 -11.85
N TRP A 76 -4.11 -12.24 -11.30
CA TRP A 76 -2.83 -11.82 -10.73
C TRP A 76 -1.64 -12.35 -11.51
N ALA A 77 -0.61 -11.50 -11.64
CA ALA A 77 0.76 -11.94 -11.92
C ALA A 77 1.62 -11.73 -10.66
N GLY A 78 2.50 -12.67 -10.38
CA GLY A 78 3.35 -12.63 -9.19
C GLY A 78 3.09 -13.75 -8.18
N PRO A 79 3.54 -13.60 -6.90
CA PRO A 79 4.14 -12.38 -6.34
C PRO A 79 5.53 -12.07 -6.90
N TYR A 80 5.81 -10.78 -7.11
CA TYR A 80 7.15 -10.34 -7.55
C TYR A 80 8.03 -9.90 -6.37
N MET A 81 7.42 -9.64 -5.22
CA MET A 81 8.09 -9.21 -3.98
C MET A 81 7.26 -9.65 -2.77
N VAL A 82 7.91 -9.73 -1.61
CA VAL A 82 7.26 -9.91 -0.31
C VAL A 82 7.43 -8.65 0.51
N SER A 83 6.38 -8.22 1.21
CA SER A 83 6.38 -7.05 2.05
C SER A 83 5.68 -7.30 3.38
N ARG A 84 6.04 -6.51 4.40
CA ARG A 84 5.40 -6.53 5.72
C ARG A 84 4.46 -5.33 5.84
N GLN A 85 3.21 -5.58 6.19
CA GLN A 85 2.30 -4.57 6.72
C GLN A 85 2.54 -4.46 8.22
N VAL A 86 2.82 -3.26 8.70
CA VAL A 86 3.21 -3.00 10.09
C VAL A 86 2.45 -1.82 10.66
N ALA A 87 2.34 -1.77 11.98
CA ALA A 87 1.93 -0.55 12.68
C ALA A 87 3.18 0.22 13.10
N ALA A 88 3.12 1.54 13.03
CA ALA A 88 4.15 2.45 13.52
C ALA A 88 3.53 3.51 14.41
N VAL A 89 4.30 3.94 15.40
CA VAL A 89 3.92 4.90 16.43
C VAL A 89 5.02 5.96 16.56
N ASP A 90 4.74 7.05 17.27
CA ASP A 90 5.77 7.99 17.65
C ASP A 90 6.92 7.29 18.39
N ALA A 91 8.17 7.75 18.21
CA ALA A 91 9.36 7.12 18.79
C ALA A 91 9.27 7.01 20.31
N ASP A 92 8.67 8.00 20.96
CA ASP A 92 8.52 8.10 22.42
C ASP A 92 7.22 7.48 22.94
N SER A 93 6.36 6.96 22.07
CA SER A 93 5.07 6.33 22.44
C SER A 93 5.28 5.17 23.44
N SER A 94 4.34 4.99 24.35
CA SER A 94 4.30 3.83 25.25
C SER A 94 3.77 2.54 24.59
N ILE A 95 3.16 2.64 23.41
CA ILE A 95 2.62 1.50 22.65
C ILE A 95 3.77 0.62 22.17
N ARG A 96 3.79 -0.66 22.51
CA ARG A 96 4.84 -1.63 22.15
C ARG A 96 4.32 -2.79 21.30
N THR A 97 3.07 -3.14 21.45
CA THR A 97 2.40 -4.28 20.82
C THR A 97 1.11 -3.84 20.15
N LEU A 98 0.55 -4.70 19.29
CA LEU A 98 -0.79 -4.46 18.71
C LEU A 98 -1.88 -4.38 19.80
N GLY A 99 -1.71 -5.13 20.90
CA GLY A 99 -2.63 -5.10 22.04
C GLY A 99 -2.68 -3.75 22.75
N ASP A 100 -1.59 -2.98 22.74
CA ASP A 100 -1.52 -1.65 23.36
C ASP A 100 -2.31 -0.57 22.58
N LEU A 101 -2.82 -0.92 21.40
CA LEU A 101 -3.71 -0.05 20.61
C LEU A 101 -5.12 0.08 21.21
N ALA A 102 -5.44 -0.62 22.31
CA ALA A 102 -6.74 -0.50 22.97
C ALA A 102 -7.09 0.95 23.30
N GLY A 103 -8.23 1.44 22.78
CA GLY A 103 -8.68 2.81 22.96
C GLY A 103 -7.82 3.88 22.29
N LYS A 104 -7.01 3.50 21.32
CA LYS A 104 -6.13 4.36 20.52
C LYS A 104 -6.70 4.59 19.13
N THR A 105 -6.26 5.69 18.50
CA THR A 105 -6.63 6.01 17.12
C THR A 105 -5.50 5.63 16.17
N ILE A 106 -5.83 4.86 15.13
CA ILE A 106 -4.90 4.48 14.07
C ILE A 106 -5.35 5.03 12.73
N ALA A 107 -4.45 5.68 11.98
CA ALA A 107 -4.72 6.09 10.62
C ALA A 107 -4.23 5.03 9.62
N VAL A 108 -5.08 4.70 8.67
CA VAL A 108 -4.84 3.73 7.60
C VAL A 108 -5.24 4.32 6.26
N GLN A 109 -4.68 3.81 5.17
CA GLN A 109 -5.15 4.23 3.85
C GLN A 109 -6.50 3.56 3.54
N SER A 110 -7.46 4.37 3.08
CA SER A 110 -8.77 3.90 2.61
C SER A 110 -8.62 2.84 1.52
N THR A 111 -9.42 1.79 1.58
CA THR A 111 -9.39 0.61 0.69
C THR A 111 -8.04 -0.12 0.64
N GLY A 112 -7.16 0.18 1.60
CA GLY A 112 -5.88 -0.50 1.81
C GLY A 112 -6.02 -1.78 2.63
N LYS A 113 -4.98 -2.62 2.61
CA LYS A 113 -5.00 -3.87 3.38
C LYS A 113 -5.03 -3.67 4.90
N PRO A 114 -4.31 -2.68 5.48
CA PRO A 114 -4.44 -2.39 6.91
C PRO A 114 -5.86 -2.00 7.33
N GLU A 115 -6.56 -1.18 6.53
CA GLU A 115 -7.96 -0.83 6.82
C GLU A 115 -8.83 -2.08 6.95
N GLU A 116 -8.73 -2.98 5.97
CA GLU A 116 -9.46 -4.25 5.97
C GLU A 116 -9.17 -5.07 7.23
N ILE A 117 -7.89 -5.18 7.64
CA ILE A 117 -7.49 -5.93 8.83
C ILE A 117 -8.11 -5.31 10.10
N PHE A 118 -8.02 -3.99 10.27
CA PHE A 118 -8.54 -3.32 11.46
C PHE A 118 -10.07 -3.32 11.52
N LEU A 119 -10.74 -3.12 10.40
CA LEU A 119 -12.22 -3.07 10.35
C LEU A 119 -12.86 -4.45 10.41
N SER A 120 -12.19 -5.52 9.96
CA SER A 120 -12.74 -6.88 9.99
C SER A 120 -12.93 -7.40 11.43
N GLY A 121 -12.12 -6.91 12.37
CA GLY A 121 -12.09 -7.41 13.73
C GLY A 121 -11.72 -8.89 13.86
N SER A 122 -11.15 -9.48 12.82
CA SER A 122 -10.85 -10.92 12.75
C SER A 122 -9.51 -11.28 13.37
N ASP A 123 -8.59 -10.34 13.53
CA ASP A 123 -7.30 -10.56 14.15
C ASP A 123 -7.39 -10.43 15.68
N PRO A 124 -7.23 -11.54 16.43
CA PRO A 124 -7.37 -11.52 17.90
C PRO A 124 -6.30 -10.71 18.63
N ARG A 125 -5.22 -10.32 17.93
CA ARG A 125 -4.15 -9.47 18.49
C ARG A 125 -4.56 -8.00 18.56
N ILE A 126 -5.58 -7.61 17.77
CA ILE A 126 -6.04 -6.23 17.64
C ILE A 126 -7.26 -6.02 18.53
N PRO A 127 -7.19 -5.08 19.50
CA PRO A 127 -8.33 -4.76 20.33
C PRO A 127 -9.52 -4.19 19.54
N GLN A 128 -10.73 -4.60 19.87
CA GLN A 128 -11.96 -4.09 19.24
C GLN A 128 -12.23 -2.61 19.53
N THR A 129 -11.51 -2.03 20.48
CA THR A 129 -11.64 -0.62 20.89
C THR A 129 -10.70 0.32 20.15
N VAL A 130 -9.97 -0.16 19.14
CA VAL A 130 -9.15 0.69 18.25
C VAL A 130 -10.08 1.55 17.39
N GLU A 131 -9.85 2.86 17.39
CA GLU A 131 -10.54 3.79 16.49
C GLU A 131 -9.76 3.87 15.17
N VAL A 132 -10.41 3.55 14.06
CA VAL A 132 -9.80 3.51 12.73
C VAL A 132 -10.16 4.77 11.96
N LEU A 133 -9.15 5.53 11.56
CA LEU A 133 -9.29 6.71 10.71
C LEU A 133 -8.81 6.37 9.28
N SER A 134 -9.75 6.28 8.37
CA SER A 134 -9.49 6.00 6.95
C SER A 134 -9.10 7.27 6.21
N ILE A 135 -7.95 7.27 5.57
CA ILE A 135 -7.34 8.41 4.88
C ILE A 135 -7.09 8.05 3.42
N GLU A 136 -7.59 8.85 2.51
CA GLU A 136 -7.38 8.65 1.07
C GLU A 136 -5.91 8.85 0.67
N ASN A 137 -5.30 9.92 1.16
CA ASN A 137 -3.93 10.31 0.82
C ASN A 137 -2.92 9.80 1.85
N ARG A 138 -2.00 8.96 1.42
CA ARG A 138 -0.97 8.34 2.26
C ARG A 138 -0.04 9.35 2.93
N SER A 139 0.32 10.44 2.24
CA SER A 139 1.16 11.48 2.83
C SER A 139 0.46 12.17 4.01
N VAL A 140 -0.87 12.34 3.92
CA VAL A 140 -1.67 12.86 5.03
C VAL A 140 -1.71 11.86 6.18
N GLN A 141 -1.88 10.57 5.89
CA GLN A 141 -1.83 9.51 6.90
C GLN A 141 -0.56 9.60 7.76
N TYR A 142 0.60 9.70 7.12
CA TYR A 142 1.89 9.79 7.83
C TYR A 142 2.04 11.11 8.60
N ALA A 143 1.60 12.21 8.02
CA ALA A 143 1.64 13.52 8.66
C ALA A 143 0.78 13.58 9.94
N LEU A 144 -0.35 12.88 9.98
CA LEU A 144 -1.20 12.79 11.18
C LEU A 144 -0.45 12.19 12.37
N LEU A 145 0.39 11.17 12.14
CA LEU A 145 1.24 10.63 13.21
C LEU A 145 2.33 11.63 13.60
N SER A 146 3.01 12.24 12.63
CA SER A 146 4.06 13.24 12.90
C SER A 146 3.57 14.43 13.71
N CYS A 147 2.29 14.81 13.52
CA CYS A 147 1.66 15.92 14.24
C CYS A 147 0.95 15.50 15.54
N GLY A 148 0.96 14.21 15.89
CA GLY A 148 0.32 13.69 17.10
C GLY A 148 -1.22 13.69 17.06
N TYR A 149 -1.83 13.76 15.86
CA TYR A 149 -3.28 13.65 15.70
C TYR A 149 -3.81 12.24 15.82
N VAL A 150 -2.96 11.24 15.57
CA VAL A 150 -3.25 9.83 15.78
C VAL A 150 -2.16 9.19 16.61
N ASP A 151 -2.47 8.09 17.28
CA ASP A 151 -1.52 7.34 18.11
C ASP A 151 -0.65 6.41 17.27
N ALA A 152 -1.15 5.95 16.12
CA ALA A 152 -0.48 5.01 15.23
C ALA A 152 -0.87 5.20 13.76
N ILE A 153 -0.06 4.64 12.89
CA ILE A 153 -0.38 4.43 11.47
C ILE A 153 -0.11 2.97 11.10
N ALA A 154 -0.73 2.48 10.03
CA ALA A 154 -0.39 1.17 9.48
C ALA A 154 -0.22 1.23 7.96
N ALA A 155 0.90 0.68 7.48
CA ALA A 155 1.26 0.64 6.08
C ALA A 155 2.37 -0.40 5.82
N HIS A 156 2.83 -0.51 4.58
CA HIS A 156 4.03 -1.29 4.27
C HIS A 156 5.26 -0.68 4.95
N GLU A 157 6.06 -1.54 5.60
CA GLU A 157 7.25 -1.15 6.37
C GLU A 157 8.21 -0.28 5.55
N THR A 158 8.51 -0.69 4.30
CA THR A 158 9.41 0.04 3.41
C THR A 158 8.91 1.46 3.11
N GLY A 159 7.59 1.64 2.95
CA GLY A 159 6.99 2.96 2.74
C GLY A 159 7.12 3.86 3.96
N ILE A 160 6.93 3.31 5.17
CA ILE A 160 7.13 4.04 6.43
C ILE A 160 8.59 4.46 6.59
N LEU A 161 9.54 3.53 6.35
CA LEU A 161 10.97 3.82 6.43
C LEU A 161 11.39 4.90 5.42
N GLN A 162 10.85 4.86 4.20
CA GLN A 162 11.12 5.89 3.20
C GLN A 162 10.59 7.26 3.64
N TYR A 163 9.36 7.32 4.16
CA TYR A 163 8.80 8.57 4.67
C TYR A 163 9.63 9.16 5.81
N MET A 164 10.07 8.33 6.77
CA MET A 164 10.93 8.74 7.88
C MET A 164 12.21 9.39 7.36
N LYS A 165 12.85 8.76 6.36
CA LYS A 165 14.07 9.27 5.73
C LYS A 165 13.84 10.59 5.01
N ASP A 166 12.80 10.69 4.19
CA ASP A 166 12.54 11.86 3.34
C ASP A 166 12.12 13.09 4.14
N ASN A 167 11.46 12.88 5.29
CA ASN A 167 10.94 13.96 6.13
C ASN A 167 11.75 14.21 7.40
N SER A 168 12.84 13.44 7.63
CA SER A 168 13.67 13.53 8.83
C SER A 168 12.85 13.40 10.13
N VAL A 169 11.91 12.47 10.16
CA VAL A 169 11.08 12.14 11.32
C VAL A 169 11.42 10.74 11.82
N GLU A 170 11.18 10.49 13.09
CA GLU A 170 11.42 9.18 13.71
C GLU A 170 10.11 8.59 14.21
N PHE A 171 9.76 7.44 13.65
CA PHE A 171 8.68 6.56 14.14
C PHE A 171 9.30 5.28 14.68
N ARG A 172 8.61 4.63 15.60
CA ARG A 172 8.95 3.27 15.99
C ARG A 172 7.97 2.30 15.35
N ILE A 173 8.50 1.39 14.54
CA ILE A 173 7.75 0.28 13.97
C ILE A 173 7.57 -0.79 15.03
N LEU A 174 6.34 -1.28 15.23
CA LEU A 174 6.08 -2.40 16.12
C LEU A 174 6.70 -3.68 15.53
N GLU A 175 7.31 -4.50 16.39
CA GLU A 175 8.00 -5.73 15.93
C GLU A 175 7.06 -6.73 15.29
N GLU A 176 5.86 -6.82 15.84
CA GLU A 176 4.83 -7.73 15.38
C GLU A 176 4.14 -7.20 14.11
N PRO A 177 4.31 -7.87 12.95
CA PRO A 177 3.66 -7.42 11.74
C PRO A 177 2.15 -7.71 11.77
N LEU A 178 1.37 -6.86 11.14
CA LEU A 178 -0.05 -7.12 10.86
C LEU A 178 -0.19 -8.28 9.88
N LEU A 179 0.62 -8.26 8.82
CA LEU A 179 0.59 -9.24 7.74
C LEU A 179 1.95 -9.27 7.04
N VAL A 180 2.38 -10.44 6.62
CA VAL A 180 3.43 -10.63 5.61
C VAL A 180 2.74 -11.06 4.33
N THR A 181 2.90 -10.29 3.25
CA THR A 181 2.10 -10.41 2.04
C THR A 181 2.95 -10.47 0.79
N GLY A 182 2.50 -11.24 -0.20
CA GLY A 182 3.01 -11.17 -1.56
C GLY A 182 2.48 -9.92 -2.27
N LEU A 183 3.36 -9.21 -2.97
CA LEU A 183 2.99 -8.11 -3.84
C LEU A 183 2.84 -8.62 -5.27
N GLY A 184 1.72 -8.31 -5.89
CA GLY A 184 1.40 -8.75 -7.24
C GLY A 184 0.93 -7.61 -8.14
N ILE A 185 0.78 -7.95 -9.42
CA ILE A 185 0.20 -7.10 -10.44
C ILE A 185 -1.23 -7.58 -10.65
N ALA A 186 -2.21 -6.70 -10.48
CA ALA A 186 -3.61 -7.05 -10.64
C ALA A 186 -4.15 -6.58 -11.99
N PHE A 187 -4.73 -7.51 -12.74
CA PHE A 187 -5.47 -7.28 -13.97
C PHE A 187 -6.96 -7.45 -13.71
N ALA A 188 -7.81 -6.98 -14.63
CA ALA A 188 -9.24 -7.30 -14.57
C ALA A 188 -9.43 -8.83 -14.48
N LYS A 189 -10.40 -9.28 -13.67
CA LYS A 189 -10.62 -10.72 -13.44
C LYS A 189 -10.79 -11.52 -14.74
N ASN A 190 -11.44 -10.91 -15.71
CA ASN A 190 -11.74 -11.51 -17.01
C ASN A 190 -10.74 -11.13 -18.11
N ASP A 191 -9.56 -10.62 -17.77
CA ASP A 191 -8.53 -10.29 -18.76
C ASP A 191 -8.05 -11.57 -19.45
N THR A 192 -8.13 -11.58 -20.78
CA THR A 192 -7.72 -12.73 -21.62
C THR A 192 -6.46 -12.47 -22.43
N ARG A 193 -5.81 -11.33 -22.24
CA ARG A 193 -4.64 -10.93 -23.04
C ARG A 193 -3.37 -11.71 -22.70
N GLY A 194 -3.38 -12.49 -21.61
CA GLY A 194 -2.23 -13.29 -21.19
C GLY A 194 -1.06 -12.46 -20.65
N LEU A 195 -1.35 -11.28 -20.07
CA LEU A 195 -0.35 -10.36 -19.53
C LEU A 195 0.18 -10.79 -18.15
N ASP A 196 -0.39 -11.83 -17.58
CA ASP A 196 -0.06 -12.42 -16.28
C ASP A 196 0.90 -13.62 -16.35
N SER A 197 1.41 -13.94 -17.54
CA SER A 197 2.28 -15.10 -17.84
C SER A 197 3.77 -14.75 -17.92
#